data_f8020fa38ca2f73e605b15043807a389
#
_entry.id   f8020fa38ca2f73e605b15043807a389
#
_cell.length_a   1.000
_cell.length_b   1.000
_cell.length_c   1.000
_cell.angle_alpha   90.00
_cell.angle_beta   90.00
_cell.angle_gamma   90.00
#
_symmetry.space_group_name_H-M   'P 1'
#
loop_
_entity.id
_entity.type
_entity.pdbx_description
1 polymer ?
#
loop_
_entity_poly.entity_id
_entity_poly.type
_entity_poly.pdbx_seq_one_letter_code
_entity_poly.pdbx_strand_id
1 'polypeptide(L)'
;FQGRPEFTEPEIKRTNLASVILQMESLGLGTFDDFDFIEPPDHRLVNDGLKLLIELGAMNEKGSSKAVSENSSSGVVGQNESKKPEKLTKIGQKMTKMTIDPRLARMILGGAHFGVLNEVLVIVAALAVQDPRERPADKQMQADQKHALFREADSDFLFYIKLWETVHGGEERMSENRRRSFARDHFLSWLRLREWKKTHEQLVDLAQGLKLSFNEKKASYENLHRALLTGLLSFIANKTDERNVFMAVRQQKARIFPASTLHKSNTPWVMAFEMVETSQVYLRTLAKIEPEWILLAAGDLLKHHYFEPHWSKKAGIVNAYDQISLFGLIIEPKRPINYEKVDQPAAHEIFLRD
;
A
#
# COMPACT_ATOMS: atom_id res chain seq x y z
N PHE A 1 -37.57 9.88 -7.59
CA PHE A 1 -37.85 8.72 -6.71
C PHE A 1 -38.17 7.42 -7.49
N GLN A 2 -38.58 7.51 -8.76
CA GLN A 2 -39.03 6.35 -9.56
C GLN A 2 -37.94 5.54 -10.26
N GLY A 3 -36.66 5.71 -9.97
CA GLY A 3 -35.58 4.99 -10.65
C GLY A 3 -34.54 4.36 -9.69
N ARG A 4 -34.79 4.30 -8.39
CA ARG A 4 -33.91 3.60 -7.45
C ARG A 4 -34.34 2.14 -7.32
N PRO A 5 -33.45 1.15 -7.44
CA PRO A 5 -33.74 -0.23 -7.16
C PRO A 5 -34.25 -0.35 -5.71
N GLU A 6 -35.24 -1.21 -5.48
CA GLU A 6 -35.90 -1.43 -4.19
C GLU A 6 -34.90 -1.92 -3.11
N PHE A 7 -33.85 -2.61 -3.54
CA PHE A 7 -32.78 -3.10 -2.69
C PHE A 7 -31.43 -2.58 -3.20
N THR A 8 -30.51 -2.29 -2.27
CA THR A 8 -29.10 -2.01 -2.60
C THR A 8 -28.43 -3.30 -3.03
N GLU A 9 -27.60 -3.24 -4.07
CA GLU A 9 -26.78 -4.40 -4.47
C GLU A 9 -26.02 -4.99 -3.28
N PRO A 10 -25.91 -6.34 -3.19
CA PRO A 10 -25.11 -6.99 -2.16
C PRO A 10 -23.69 -6.43 -2.08
N GLU A 11 -23.14 -6.34 -0.87
CA GLU A 11 -21.80 -5.79 -0.63
C GLU A 11 -20.71 -6.52 -1.42
N ILE A 12 -20.86 -7.83 -1.59
CA ILE A 12 -19.94 -8.69 -2.37
C ILE A 12 -19.79 -8.25 -3.84
N LYS A 13 -20.75 -7.52 -4.38
CA LYS A 13 -20.72 -6.99 -5.76
C LYS A 13 -20.09 -5.59 -5.86
N ARG A 14 -19.81 -4.92 -4.74
CA ARG A 14 -19.39 -3.51 -4.71
C ARG A 14 -18.05 -3.27 -4.08
N THR A 15 -17.55 -4.21 -3.29
CA THR A 15 -16.30 -4.05 -2.51
C THR A 15 -15.16 -4.88 -3.08
N ASN A 16 -13.94 -4.50 -2.74
CA ASN A 16 -12.77 -5.31 -3.02
C ASN A 16 -12.86 -6.64 -2.25
N LEU A 17 -12.79 -7.75 -2.98
CA LEU A 17 -12.98 -9.08 -2.42
C LEU A 17 -11.75 -9.67 -1.72
N ALA A 18 -10.64 -8.94 -1.61
CA ALA A 18 -9.41 -9.44 -1.00
C ALA A 18 -9.62 -10.00 0.42
N SER A 19 -10.41 -9.32 1.25
CA SER A 19 -10.73 -9.82 2.60
C SER A 19 -11.50 -11.14 2.57
N VAL A 20 -12.46 -11.26 1.65
CA VAL A 20 -13.29 -12.47 1.49
C VAL A 20 -12.42 -13.62 0.99
N ILE A 21 -11.58 -13.37 -0.01
CA ILE A 21 -10.62 -14.37 -0.55
C ILE A 21 -9.70 -14.87 0.56
N LEU A 22 -9.11 -13.96 1.36
CA LEU A 22 -8.26 -14.34 2.49
C LEU A 22 -8.98 -15.27 3.49
N GLN A 23 -10.23 -14.96 3.80
CA GLN A 23 -11.02 -15.77 4.73
C GLN A 23 -11.38 -17.14 4.12
N MET A 24 -11.80 -17.18 2.85
CA MET A 24 -12.10 -18.44 2.16
C MET A 24 -10.89 -19.36 2.14
N GLU A 25 -9.72 -18.86 1.76
CA GLU A 25 -8.47 -19.61 1.76
C GLU A 25 -8.07 -20.08 3.18
N SER A 26 -8.26 -19.24 4.19
CA SER A 26 -7.97 -19.59 5.59
C SER A 26 -8.86 -20.72 6.12
N LEU A 27 -10.10 -20.77 5.66
CA LEU A 27 -11.09 -21.79 6.06
C LEU A 27 -11.09 -23.02 5.16
N GLY A 28 -10.29 -23.02 4.09
CA GLY A 28 -10.23 -24.12 3.12
C GLY A 28 -11.53 -24.31 2.34
N LEU A 29 -12.27 -23.24 2.06
CA LEU A 29 -13.56 -23.28 1.37
C LEU A 29 -13.45 -23.45 -0.16
N GLY A 30 -12.22 -23.58 -0.68
CA GLY A 30 -11.96 -23.67 -2.12
C GLY A 30 -11.92 -22.31 -2.80
N THR A 31 -11.99 -22.30 -4.13
CA THR A 31 -11.99 -21.08 -4.94
C THR A 31 -13.38 -20.47 -5.05
N PHE A 32 -13.48 -19.23 -5.55
CA PHE A 32 -14.77 -18.60 -5.83
C PHE A 32 -15.61 -19.38 -6.85
N ASP A 33 -14.95 -20.10 -7.76
CA ASP A 33 -15.64 -20.91 -8.78
C ASP A 33 -16.21 -22.22 -8.18
N ASP A 34 -15.65 -22.68 -7.05
CA ASP A 34 -16.06 -23.91 -6.37
C ASP A 34 -17.14 -23.67 -5.30
N PHE A 35 -17.39 -22.40 -4.94
CA PHE A 35 -18.30 -22.03 -3.87
C PHE A 35 -19.68 -21.63 -4.40
N ASP A 36 -20.75 -22.25 -3.88
CA ASP A 36 -22.14 -21.99 -4.27
C ASP A 36 -22.64 -20.66 -3.68
N PHE A 37 -22.32 -19.54 -4.36
CA PHE A 37 -22.88 -18.25 -4.02
C PHE A 37 -24.33 -18.15 -4.51
N ILE A 38 -25.22 -17.56 -3.70
CA ILE A 38 -26.59 -17.22 -4.11
C ILE A 38 -26.54 -16.23 -5.29
N GLU A 39 -25.64 -15.26 -5.22
CA GLU A 39 -25.31 -14.32 -6.28
C GLU A 39 -23.78 -14.22 -6.42
N PRO A 40 -23.18 -14.85 -7.44
CA PRO A 40 -21.73 -14.83 -7.60
C PRO A 40 -21.24 -13.42 -7.92
N PRO A 41 -20.07 -13.01 -7.37
CA PRO A 41 -19.46 -11.75 -7.68
C PRO A 41 -18.91 -11.74 -9.12
N ASP A 42 -18.69 -10.53 -9.67
CA ASP A 42 -18.01 -10.39 -10.97
C ASP A 42 -16.56 -10.93 -10.87
N HIS A 43 -16.17 -11.77 -11.83
CA HIS A 43 -14.81 -12.33 -11.93
C HIS A 43 -13.72 -11.24 -11.95
N ARG A 44 -14.03 -10.02 -12.42
CA ARG A 44 -13.10 -8.89 -12.37
C ARG A 44 -12.78 -8.48 -10.94
N LEU A 45 -13.80 -8.40 -10.07
CA LEU A 45 -13.62 -8.08 -8.65
C LEU A 45 -12.82 -9.16 -7.92
N VAL A 46 -13.04 -10.44 -8.26
CA VAL A 46 -12.25 -11.55 -7.73
C VAL A 46 -10.80 -11.43 -8.14
N ASN A 47 -10.54 -11.21 -9.44
CA ASN A 47 -9.18 -11.05 -9.97
C ASN A 47 -8.46 -9.82 -9.39
N ASP A 48 -9.18 -8.73 -9.17
CA ASP A 48 -8.58 -7.53 -8.54
C ASP A 48 -8.28 -7.77 -7.06
N GLY A 49 -9.12 -8.53 -6.36
CA GLY A 49 -8.84 -8.99 -5.00
C GLY A 49 -7.60 -9.89 -4.93
N LEU A 50 -7.47 -10.87 -5.82
CA LEU A 50 -6.30 -11.74 -5.91
C LEU A 50 -5.02 -10.95 -6.21
N LYS A 51 -5.05 -10.03 -7.19
CA LYS A 51 -3.91 -9.16 -7.51
C LYS A 51 -3.47 -8.34 -6.30
N LEU A 52 -4.43 -7.79 -5.54
CA LEU A 52 -4.13 -7.05 -4.32
C LEU A 52 -3.46 -7.95 -3.28
N LEU A 53 -3.92 -9.19 -3.09
CA LEU A 53 -3.31 -10.12 -2.13
C LEU A 53 -1.90 -10.54 -2.52
N ILE A 54 -1.64 -10.69 -3.83
CA ILE A 54 -0.28 -10.94 -4.35
C ILE A 54 0.59 -9.71 -4.11
N GLU A 55 0.12 -8.52 -4.42
CA GLU A 55 0.81 -7.25 -4.17
C GLU A 55 1.20 -7.10 -2.69
N LEU A 56 0.28 -7.43 -1.78
CA LEU A 56 0.52 -7.37 -0.34
C LEU A 56 1.42 -8.50 0.18
N GLY A 57 1.84 -9.43 -0.69
CA GLY A 57 2.62 -10.61 -0.33
C GLY A 57 1.85 -11.61 0.54
N ALA A 58 0.51 -11.54 0.54
CA ALA A 58 -0.35 -12.45 1.27
C ALA A 58 -0.53 -13.79 0.55
N MET A 59 -0.42 -13.78 -0.79
CA MET A 59 -0.51 -14.96 -1.65
C MET A 59 0.64 -14.98 -2.65
N ASN A 60 1.04 -16.17 -3.11
CA ASN A 60 2.05 -16.32 -4.16
C ASN A 60 1.39 -16.26 -5.54
N GLU A 61 2.08 -15.68 -6.51
CA GLU A 61 1.68 -15.74 -7.92
C GLU A 61 1.77 -17.19 -8.43
N LYS A 62 0.83 -17.65 -9.26
CA LYS A 62 0.87 -18.99 -9.87
C LYS A 62 2.17 -19.15 -10.66
N GLY A 63 3.02 -20.06 -10.23
CA GLY A 63 4.27 -20.42 -10.93
C GLY A 63 5.55 -19.88 -10.29
N SER A 64 5.52 -19.08 -9.23
CA SER A 64 6.71 -18.62 -8.51
C SER A 64 7.21 -19.59 -7.43
N SER A 65 7.21 -20.90 -7.72
CA SER A 65 8.12 -21.79 -7.03
C SER A 65 9.47 -21.69 -7.75
N LYS A 66 10.49 -21.14 -7.10
CA LYS A 66 11.89 -21.33 -7.53
C LYS A 66 12.12 -22.83 -7.69
N ALA A 67 11.97 -23.30 -8.92
CA ALA A 67 12.40 -24.63 -9.29
C ALA A 67 13.93 -24.61 -9.26
N VAL A 68 14.49 -25.18 -8.22
CA VAL A 68 15.85 -25.73 -8.28
C VAL A 68 15.82 -26.72 -9.44
N SER A 69 16.64 -26.42 -10.44
CA SER A 69 16.83 -27.22 -11.64
C SER A 69 17.20 -28.65 -11.26
N GLU A 70 16.39 -29.63 -11.71
CA GLU A 70 16.91 -30.92 -12.10
C GLU A 70 16.16 -31.41 -13.34
N ASN A 71 16.95 -31.72 -14.33
CA ASN A 71 16.61 -32.30 -15.60
C ASN A 71 15.64 -33.48 -15.49
N SER A 72 14.59 -33.49 -16.29
CA SER A 72 14.19 -34.70 -17.00
C SER A 72 13.14 -34.39 -18.07
N SER A 73 13.53 -34.64 -19.29
CA SER A 73 12.72 -34.72 -20.50
C SER A 73 11.64 -35.82 -20.37
N SER A 74 10.40 -35.50 -20.67
CA SER A 74 9.51 -36.32 -21.51
C SER A 74 8.12 -35.68 -21.56
N GLY A 75 7.65 -35.44 -22.79
CA GLY A 75 6.33 -34.91 -23.04
C GLY A 75 5.22 -35.92 -22.80
N VAL A 76 4.12 -35.44 -22.28
CA VAL A 76 2.76 -35.97 -22.50
C VAL A 76 1.80 -34.79 -22.46
N VAL A 77 1.11 -34.57 -23.58
CA VAL A 77 -0.06 -33.72 -23.70
C VAL A 77 -1.24 -34.45 -23.04
N GLY A 78 -1.95 -33.80 -22.14
CA GLY A 78 -3.24 -34.35 -21.72
C GLY A 78 -3.78 -33.84 -20.39
N GLN A 79 -4.85 -33.08 -20.48
CA GLN A 79 -5.99 -33.03 -19.56
C GLN A 79 -5.92 -32.17 -18.29
N ASN A 80 -6.83 -31.17 -18.26
CA ASN A 80 -7.47 -30.57 -17.08
C ASN A 80 -6.65 -30.62 -15.78
N GLU A 81 -5.65 -29.76 -15.67
CA GLU A 81 -5.12 -29.42 -14.36
C GLU A 81 -6.17 -28.60 -13.62
N SER A 82 -6.88 -29.26 -12.69
CA SER A 82 -7.59 -28.59 -11.62
C SER A 82 -6.64 -27.57 -10.99
N LYS A 83 -6.99 -26.29 -11.08
CA LYS A 83 -6.20 -25.15 -10.54
C LYS A 83 -5.93 -25.42 -9.06
N LYS A 84 -4.68 -25.81 -8.72
CA LYS A 84 -4.27 -25.91 -7.31
C LYS A 84 -4.48 -24.55 -6.65
N PRO A 85 -5.08 -24.50 -5.44
CA PRO A 85 -5.31 -23.26 -4.73
C PRO A 85 -4.00 -22.49 -4.54
N GLU A 86 -4.05 -21.18 -4.68
CA GLU A 86 -2.94 -20.28 -4.41
C GLU A 86 -2.63 -20.34 -2.92
N LYS A 87 -1.41 -20.76 -2.52
CA LYS A 87 -1.09 -20.93 -1.11
C LYS A 87 -0.87 -19.59 -0.42
N LEU A 88 -1.52 -19.40 0.73
CA LEU A 88 -1.25 -18.32 1.65
C LEU A 88 0.22 -18.33 2.10
N THR A 89 0.86 -17.18 2.05
CA THR A 89 2.18 -16.96 2.63
C THR A 89 2.09 -16.87 4.16
N LYS A 90 3.24 -16.84 4.86
CA LYS A 90 3.28 -16.55 6.30
C LYS A 90 2.68 -15.17 6.63
N ILE A 91 2.81 -14.20 5.71
CA ILE A 91 2.18 -12.87 5.83
C ILE A 91 0.66 -13.03 5.71
N GLY A 92 0.17 -13.71 4.66
CA GLY A 92 -1.24 -13.98 4.46
C GLY A 92 -1.88 -14.68 5.66
N GLN A 93 -1.24 -15.71 6.21
CA GLN A 93 -1.72 -16.40 7.41
C GLN A 93 -1.84 -15.50 8.65
N LYS A 94 -0.99 -14.49 8.81
CA LYS A 94 -1.15 -13.49 9.86
C LYS A 94 -2.28 -12.52 9.53
N MET A 95 -2.41 -12.10 8.26
CA MET A 95 -3.47 -11.19 7.82
C MET A 95 -4.88 -11.81 7.98
N THR A 96 -5.06 -13.12 7.79
CA THR A 96 -6.37 -13.78 8.00
C THR A 96 -6.90 -13.66 9.43
N LYS A 97 -6.01 -13.45 10.40
CA LYS A 97 -6.38 -13.24 11.81
C LYS A 97 -6.76 -11.79 12.13
N MET A 98 -6.62 -10.90 11.15
CA MET A 98 -6.94 -9.48 11.28
C MET A 98 -8.25 -9.19 10.53
N THR A 99 -9.32 -8.83 11.23
CA THR A 99 -10.63 -8.49 10.66
C THR A 99 -10.69 -7.04 10.21
N ILE A 100 -9.70 -6.59 9.43
CA ILE A 100 -9.57 -5.23 8.89
C ILE A 100 -9.20 -5.28 7.41
N ASP A 101 -9.23 -4.12 6.74
CA ASP A 101 -8.78 -3.99 5.34
C ASP A 101 -7.37 -4.62 5.16
N PRO A 102 -7.15 -5.46 4.13
CA PRO A 102 -5.87 -6.14 3.91
C PRO A 102 -4.66 -5.20 3.80
N ARG A 103 -4.82 -4.01 3.23
CA ARG A 103 -3.75 -3.02 3.15
C ARG A 103 -3.36 -2.53 4.53
N LEU A 104 -4.35 -2.25 5.39
CA LEU A 104 -4.13 -1.84 6.77
C LEU A 104 -3.48 -2.97 7.59
N ALA A 105 -3.93 -4.20 7.41
CA ALA A 105 -3.31 -5.39 8.02
C ALA A 105 -1.83 -5.51 7.60
N ARG A 106 -1.52 -5.29 6.33
CA ARG A 106 -0.15 -5.33 5.81
C ARG A 106 0.73 -4.24 6.40
N MET A 107 0.19 -3.01 6.58
CA MET A 107 0.89 -1.91 7.26
C MET A 107 1.24 -2.26 8.71
N ILE A 108 0.33 -2.88 9.46
CA ILE A 108 0.60 -3.32 10.84
C ILE A 108 1.75 -4.32 10.89
N LEU A 109 1.76 -5.31 9.98
CA LEU A 109 2.87 -6.25 9.87
C LEU A 109 4.19 -5.57 9.46
N GLY A 110 4.11 -4.56 8.59
CA GLY A 110 5.21 -3.67 8.26
C GLY A 110 5.72 -2.90 9.48
N GLY A 111 4.81 -2.37 10.30
CA GLY A 111 5.14 -1.67 11.56
C GLY A 111 5.95 -2.53 12.53
N ALA A 112 5.55 -3.78 12.70
CA ALA A 112 6.29 -4.75 13.51
C ALA A 112 7.67 -5.08 12.90
N HIS A 113 7.74 -5.22 11.57
CA HIS A 113 8.99 -5.53 10.86
C HIS A 113 10.02 -4.38 10.94
N PHE A 114 9.58 -3.13 10.79
CA PHE A 114 10.45 -1.95 10.80
C PHE A 114 10.65 -1.35 12.21
N GLY A 115 10.08 -1.96 13.27
CA GLY A 115 10.22 -1.49 14.65
C GLY A 115 9.54 -0.15 14.91
N VAL A 116 8.34 0.05 14.35
CA VAL A 116 7.54 1.29 14.43
C VAL A 116 6.05 1.01 14.62
N LEU A 117 5.75 -0.11 15.29
CA LEU A 117 4.39 -0.63 15.42
C LEU A 117 3.47 0.36 16.16
N ASN A 118 3.96 1.03 17.20
CA ASN A 118 3.16 1.97 17.99
C ASN A 118 2.56 3.07 17.12
N GLU A 119 3.39 3.73 16.32
CA GLU A 119 2.98 4.83 15.44
C GLU A 119 2.11 4.33 14.28
N VAL A 120 2.43 3.15 13.73
CA VAL A 120 1.61 2.54 12.67
C VAL A 120 0.22 2.21 13.18
N LEU A 121 0.06 1.70 14.41
CA LEU A 121 -1.27 1.41 14.98
C LEU A 121 -2.11 2.68 15.14
N VAL A 122 -1.50 3.80 15.53
CA VAL A 122 -2.17 5.11 15.59
C VAL A 122 -2.68 5.54 14.21
N ILE A 123 -1.82 5.46 13.18
CA ILE A 123 -2.18 5.87 11.81
C ILE A 123 -3.24 4.93 11.25
N VAL A 124 -3.05 3.62 11.34
CA VAL A 124 -3.99 2.62 10.81
C VAL A 124 -5.36 2.76 11.45
N ALA A 125 -5.42 2.99 12.76
CA ALA A 125 -6.68 3.24 13.45
C ALA A 125 -7.39 4.50 12.94
N ALA A 126 -6.64 5.58 12.63
CA ALA A 126 -7.19 6.80 12.04
C ALA A 126 -7.71 6.58 10.61
N LEU A 127 -6.99 5.78 9.81
CA LEU A 127 -7.37 5.47 8.44
C LEU A 127 -8.56 4.49 8.34
N ALA A 128 -8.80 3.71 9.40
CA ALA A 128 -9.92 2.76 9.47
C ALA A 128 -11.25 3.40 9.87
N VAL A 129 -11.23 4.64 10.35
CA VAL A 129 -12.43 5.39 10.75
C VAL A 129 -12.59 6.65 9.90
N GLN A 130 -13.73 7.32 10.03
CA GLN A 130 -13.93 8.60 9.34
C GLN A 130 -12.97 9.65 9.90
N ASP A 131 -12.35 10.45 8.99
CA ASP A 131 -11.43 11.54 9.35
C ASP A 131 -12.04 12.45 10.45
N PRO A 132 -11.33 12.67 11.57
CA PRO A 132 -11.85 13.47 12.67
C PRO A 132 -12.00 14.96 12.34
N ARG A 133 -11.39 15.47 11.29
CA ARG A 133 -11.44 16.88 10.91
C ARG A 133 -12.82 17.27 10.42
N GLU A 134 -13.31 18.40 10.93
CA GLU A 134 -14.53 19.06 10.45
C GLU A 134 -14.17 20.41 9.82
N ARG A 135 -14.85 20.73 8.73
CA ARG A 135 -14.61 21.97 7.99
C ARG A 135 -15.92 22.64 7.64
N PRO A 136 -16.60 23.28 8.63
CA PRO A 136 -17.87 23.96 8.41
C PRO A 136 -17.74 25.05 7.34
N ALA A 137 -18.76 25.18 6.49
CA ALA A 137 -18.72 26.09 5.33
C ALA A 137 -18.52 27.56 5.72
N ASP A 138 -19.04 27.97 6.88
CA ASP A 138 -18.93 29.33 7.42
C ASP A 138 -17.60 29.62 8.16
N LYS A 139 -16.81 28.57 8.49
CA LYS A 139 -15.58 28.67 9.30
C LYS A 139 -14.36 27.96 8.71
N GLN A 140 -14.35 27.78 7.39
CA GLN A 140 -13.31 27.00 6.71
C GLN A 140 -11.88 27.49 7.03
N MET A 141 -11.64 28.82 6.95
CA MET A 141 -10.32 29.40 7.23
C MET A 141 -9.88 29.15 8.68
N GLN A 142 -10.80 29.27 9.65
CA GLN A 142 -10.49 29.01 11.05
C GLN A 142 -10.17 27.53 11.29
N ALA A 143 -10.95 26.62 10.70
CA ALA A 143 -10.70 25.20 10.78
C ALA A 143 -9.33 24.85 10.15
N ASP A 144 -9.02 25.36 8.98
CA ASP A 144 -7.74 25.15 8.29
C ASP A 144 -6.55 25.64 9.13
N GLN A 145 -6.67 26.79 9.80
CA GLN A 145 -5.65 27.32 10.72
C GLN A 145 -5.44 26.40 11.93
N LYS A 146 -6.53 25.90 12.51
CA LYS A 146 -6.44 24.97 13.65
C LYS A 146 -5.85 23.64 13.27
N HIS A 147 -6.24 23.08 12.11
CA HIS A 147 -5.69 21.84 11.61
C HIS A 147 -4.21 21.97 11.21
N ALA A 148 -3.78 23.17 10.77
CA ALA A 148 -2.39 23.44 10.42
C ALA A 148 -1.41 23.25 11.60
N LEU A 149 -1.88 23.35 12.85
CA LEU A 149 -1.06 23.12 14.05
C LEU A 149 -0.52 21.70 14.14
N PHE A 150 -1.21 20.74 13.52
CA PHE A 150 -0.84 19.31 13.54
C PHE A 150 -0.19 18.86 12.23
N ARG A 151 -0.03 19.75 11.24
CA ARG A 151 0.64 19.40 9.99
C ARG A 151 2.13 19.29 10.22
N GLU A 152 2.72 18.30 9.55
CA GLU A 152 4.16 18.12 9.44
C GLU A 152 4.56 18.20 7.97
N ALA A 153 5.76 18.69 7.71
CA ALA A 153 6.31 18.70 6.37
C ALA A 153 6.44 17.27 5.83
N ASP A 154 6.34 17.12 4.54
CA ASP A 154 6.58 15.89 3.80
C ASP A 154 5.63 14.70 4.07
N SER A 155 4.66 14.81 5.03
CA SER A 155 3.73 13.71 5.28
C SER A 155 2.41 14.14 5.95
N ASP A 156 1.29 13.82 5.29
CA ASP A 156 -0.04 13.96 5.89
C ASP A 156 -0.31 12.89 6.97
N PHE A 157 0.41 11.75 6.95
CA PHE A 157 0.25 10.71 7.97
C PHE A 157 0.73 11.17 9.34
N LEU A 158 1.74 12.03 9.40
CA LEU A 158 2.28 12.58 10.65
C LEU A 158 1.30 13.50 11.36
N PHE A 159 0.30 14.04 10.64
CA PHE A 159 -0.83 14.74 11.26
C PHE A 159 -1.52 13.90 12.32
N TYR A 160 -1.76 12.62 12.03
CA TYR A 160 -2.43 11.70 12.97
C TYR A 160 -1.57 11.43 14.19
N ILE A 161 -0.26 11.25 14.03
CA ILE A 161 0.66 11.06 15.16
C ILE A 161 0.64 12.28 16.08
N LYS A 162 0.82 13.47 15.52
CA LYS A 162 0.88 14.71 16.29
C LYS A 162 -0.42 15.03 17.01
N LEU A 163 -1.55 14.81 16.33
CA LEU A 163 -2.87 14.97 16.95
C LEU A 163 -3.07 13.95 18.08
N TRP A 164 -2.68 12.71 17.87
CA TRP A 164 -2.76 11.65 18.87
C TRP A 164 -1.92 11.97 20.11
N GLU A 165 -0.65 12.35 19.90
CA GLU A 165 0.25 12.77 20.99
C GLU A 165 -0.34 13.95 21.78
N THR A 166 -0.98 14.90 21.09
CA THR A 166 -1.61 16.06 21.75
C THR A 166 -2.84 15.67 22.59
N VAL A 167 -3.67 14.76 22.09
CA VAL A 167 -4.94 14.38 22.75
C VAL A 167 -4.73 13.29 23.81
N HIS A 168 -3.79 12.38 23.60
CA HIS A 168 -3.60 11.18 24.43
C HIS A 168 -2.21 11.07 25.07
N GLY A 169 -1.21 11.84 24.58
CA GLY A 169 0.12 11.96 25.16
C GLY A 169 0.17 13.00 26.28
N GLY A 170 1.31 13.07 26.94
CA GLY A 170 1.58 14.03 28.02
C GLY A 170 1.47 13.41 29.42
N GLU A 171 2.24 13.97 30.37
CA GLU A 171 2.33 13.50 31.75
C GLU A 171 0.97 13.62 32.46
N GLU A 172 0.22 14.70 32.19
CA GLU A 172 -1.16 14.87 32.66
C GLU A 172 -2.14 14.49 31.52
N ARG A 173 -2.75 13.32 31.63
CA ARG A 173 -3.81 12.91 30.71
C ARG A 173 -4.97 13.90 30.76
N MET A 174 -5.33 14.49 29.64
CA MET A 174 -6.53 15.33 29.56
C MET A 174 -7.77 14.57 30.06
N SER A 175 -8.58 15.21 30.92
CA SER A 175 -9.91 14.68 31.28
C SER A 175 -10.80 14.60 30.03
N GLU A 176 -11.83 13.77 30.07
CA GLU A 176 -12.76 13.62 28.93
C GLU A 176 -13.41 14.96 28.56
N ASN A 177 -13.81 15.77 29.55
CA ASN A 177 -14.38 17.10 29.28
C ASN A 177 -13.37 18.04 28.61
N ARG A 178 -12.11 18.00 29.01
CA ARG A 178 -11.05 18.80 28.37
C ARG A 178 -10.80 18.37 26.94
N ARG A 179 -10.78 17.05 26.64
CA ARG A 179 -10.68 16.53 25.26
C ARG A 179 -11.87 16.96 24.41
N ARG A 180 -13.09 16.92 24.96
CA ARG A 180 -14.30 17.36 24.25
C ARG A 180 -14.25 18.86 23.92
N SER A 181 -13.80 19.71 24.86
CA SER A 181 -13.58 21.14 24.61
C SER A 181 -12.50 21.35 23.55
N PHE A 182 -11.36 20.65 23.68
CA PHE A 182 -10.27 20.69 22.69
C PHE A 182 -10.76 20.32 21.28
N ALA A 183 -11.54 19.26 21.14
CA ALA A 183 -12.10 18.84 19.85
C ALA A 183 -12.94 19.96 19.21
N ARG A 184 -13.84 20.56 19.99
CA ARG A 184 -14.67 21.68 19.51
C ARG A 184 -13.83 22.90 19.10
N ASP A 185 -12.83 23.26 19.90
CA ASP A 185 -11.98 24.45 19.68
C ASP A 185 -11.03 24.27 18.50
N HIS A 186 -10.79 23.02 18.06
CA HIS A 186 -9.93 22.66 16.94
C HIS A 186 -10.71 22.14 15.70
N PHE A 187 -12.03 22.26 15.69
CA PHE A 187 -12.87 21.76 14.60
C PHE A 187 -12.64 20.27 14.33
N LEU A 188 -12.68 19.47 15.39
CA LEU A 188 -12.56 18.02 15.35
C LEU A 188 -13.85 17.39 15.87
N SER A 189 -14.32 16.34 15.23
CA SER A 189 -15.46 15.55 15.68
C SER A 189 -15.10 14.74 16.91
N TRP A 190 -15.72 15.04 18.04
CA TRP A 190 -15.52 14.29 19.26
C TRP A 190 -15.90 12.81 19.13
N LEU A 191 -16.98 12.52 18.38
CA LEU A 191 -17.40 11.15 18.12
C LEU A 191 -16.32 10.37 17.40
N ARG A 192 -15.78 10.92 16.30
CA ARG A 192 -14.74 10.27 15.49
C ARG A 192 -13.41 10.11 16.25
N LEU A 193 -13.06 11.05 17.12
CA LEU A 193 -11.90 10.89 18.01
C LEU A 193 -12.08 9.73 18.99
N ARG A 194 -13.30 9.50 19.49
CA ARG A 194 -13.61 8.35 20.34
C ARG A 194 -13.57 7.05 19.57
N GLU A 195 -14.13 7.02 18.38
CA GLU A 195 -14.07 5.86 17.47
C GLU A 195 -12.62 5.51 17.14
N TRP A 196 -11.80 6.50 16.79
CA TRP A 196 -10.38 6.32 16.53
C TRP A 196 -9.67 5.70 17.74
N LYS A 197 -9.89 6.24 18.94
CA LYS A 197 -9.31 5.70 20.17
C LYS A 197 -9.72 4.24 20.40
N LYS A 198 -11.01 3.93 20.26
CA LYS A 198 -11.53 2.58 20.43
C LYS A 198 -10.92 1.60 19.40
N THR A 199 -10.85 2.03 18.14
CA THR A 199 -10.20 1.24 17.08
C THR A 199 -8.73 1.00 17.37
N HIS A 200 -8.01 2.02 17.84
CA HIS A 200 -6.61 1.88 18.25
C HIS A 200 -6.45 0.85 19.38
N GLU A 201 -7.27 0.90 20.41
CA GLU A 201 -7.26 -0.08 21.50
C GLU A 201 -7.49 -1.51 21.00
N GLN A 202 -8.47 -1.70 20.09
CA GLN A 202 -8.72 -3.01 19.47
C GLN A 202 -7.54 -3.50 18.63
N LEU A 203 -6.86 -2.61 17.90
CA LEU A 203 -5.68 -2.97 17.10
C LEU A 203 -4.47 -3.30 18.00
N VAL A 204 -4.32 -2.65 19.15
CA VAL A 204 -3.28 -2.99 20.13
C VAL A 204 -3.52 -4.39 20.68
N ASP A 205 -4.76 -4.71 21.10
CA ASP A 205 -5.11 -6.04 21.60
C ASP A 205 -4.86 -7.11 20.54
N LEU A 206 -5.23 -6.83 19.29
CA LEU A 206 -4.98 -7.71 18.15
C LEU A 206 -3.47 -7.95 17.93
N ALA A 207 -2.67 -6.89 17.94
CA ALA A 207 -1.22 -6.97 17.77
C ALA A 207 -0.55 -7.78 18.90
N GLN A 208 -1.01 -7.60 20.15
CA GLN A 208 -0.57 -8.40 21.29
C GLN A 208 -0.94 -9.88 21.13
N GLY A 209 -2.18 -10.17 20.73
CA GLY A 209 -2.65 -11.53 20.46
C GLY A 209 -1.85 -12.24 19.36
N LEU A 210 -1.36 -11.49 18.38
CA LEU A 210 -0.46 -11.98 17.32
C LEU A 210 1.02 -12.00 17.73
N LYS A 211 1.33 -11.61 18.97
CA LYS A 211 2.70 -11.51 19.49
C LYS A 211 3.63 -10.65 18.62
N LEU A 212 3.10 -9.53 18.11
CA LEU A 212 3.91 -8.57 17.38
C LEU A 212 4.75 -7.73 18.36
N SER A 213 5.98 -7.41 17.96
CA SER A 213 6.90 -6.64 18.80
C SER A 213 6.58 -5.15 18.72
N PHE A 214 6.30 -4.53 19.86
CA PHE A 214 6.15 -3.08 20.01
C PHE A 214 7.53 -2.41 20.08
N ASN A 215 7.63 -1.19 19.57
CA ASN A 215 8.88 -0.43 19.63
C ASN A 215 9.00 0.34 20.96
N GLU A 216 10.24 0.45 21.44
CA GLU A 216 10.56 1.27 22.62
C GLU A 216 10.98 2.68 22.24
N LYS A 217 11.56 2.84 21.04
CA LYS A 217 12.06 4.12 20.53
C LYS A 217 11.06 4.73 19.56
N LYS A 218 11.00 6.06 19.53
CA LYS A 218 10.18 6.81 18.57
C LYS A 218 10.58 6.44 17.13
N ALA A 219 9.56 6.28 16.27
CA ALA A 219 9.75 5.96 14.87
C ALA A 219 10.57 7.01 14.12
N SER A 220 11.50 6.58 13.27
CA SER A 220 12.10 7.45 12.26
C SER A 220 11.12 7.68 11.11
N TYR A 221 11.27 8.79 10.39
CA TYR A 221 10.48 9.07 9.19
C TYR A 221 10.57 7.91 8.18
N GLU A 222 11.78 7.48 7.89
CA GLU A 222 12.05 6.40 6.93
C GLU A 222 11.34 5.11 7.33
N ASN A 223 11.59 4.58 8.53
CA ASN A 223 11.01 3.30 8.96
C ASN A 223 9.49 3.34 8.99
N LEU A 224 8.90 4.46 9.46
CA LEU A 224 7.46 4.65 9.49
C LEU A 224 6.86 4.59 8.09
N HIS A 225 7.42 5.36 7.15
CA HIS A 225 6.87 5.44 5.79
C HIS A 225 7.16 4.17 4.97
N ARG A 226 8.29 3.49 5.22
CA ARG A 226 8.55 2.15 4.65
C ARG A 226 7.54 1.12 5.15
N ALA A 227 7.16 1.16 6.42
CA ALA A 227 6.12 0.30 6.97
C ALA A 227 4.76 0.54 6.30
N LEU A 228 4.35 1.80 6.16
CA LEU A 228 3.11 2.18 5.47
C LEU A 228 3.12 1.81 3.99
N LEU A 229 4.26 2.00 3.31
CA LEU A 229 4.44 1.68 1.89
C LEU A 229 4.17 0.19 1.59
N THR A 230 4.40 -0.72 2.53
CA THR A 230 4.09 -2.15 2.33
C THR A 230 2.63 -2.42 2.00
N GLY A 231 1.71 -1.55 2.39
CA GLY A 231 0.28 -1.62 2.06
C GLY A 231 -0.16 -0.67 0.94
N LEU A 232 0.76 0.09 0.34
CA LEU A 232 0.45 1.20 -0.57
C LEU A 232 1.21 1.17 -1.90
N LEU A 233 1.76 0.04 -2.32
CA LEU A 233 2.54 -0.07 -3.56
C LEU A 233 1.73 0.31 -4.81
N SER A 234 0.43 0.05 -4.85
CA SER A 234 -0.47 0.51 -5.93
C SER A 234 -0.90 1.98 -5.83
N PHE A 235 -0.40 2.72 -4.84
CA PHE A 235 -0.76 4.12 -4.61
C PHE A 235 0.45 5.04 -4.62
N ILE A 236 1.51 4.64 -5.30
CA ILE A 236 2.69 5.48 -5.53
C ILE A 236 2.54 6.29 -6.81
N ALA A 237 3.17 7.45 -6.84
CA ALA A 237 3.21 8.30 -8.02
C ALA A 237 4.51 9.10 -8.09
N ASN A 238 4.99 9.38 -9.31
CA ASN A 238 6.09 10.27 -9.56
C ASN A 238 5.62 11.56 -10.23
N LYS A 239 6.34 12.64 -9.96
CA LYS A 239 6.07 13.94 -10.56
C LYS A 239 6.42 13.93 -12.05
N THR A 240 5.54 14.51 -12.87
CA THR A 240 5.79 14.73 -14.30
C THR A 240 6.34 16.13 -14.55
N ASP A 241 6.72 16.42 -15.79
CA ASP A 241 7.12 17.77 -16.21
C ASP A 241 5.92 18.76 -16.22
N GLU A 242 4.70 18.24 -16.27
CA GLU A 242 3.48 19.05 -16.18
C GLU A 242 3.29 19.56 -14.74
N ARG A 243 2.94 20.83 -14.60
CA ARG A 243 2.75 21.47 -13.30
C ARG A 243 1.64 20.76 -12.49
N ASN A 244 1.96 20.31 -11.27
CA ASN A 244 1.06 19.65 -10.33
C ASN A 244 0.41 18.35 -10.87
N VAL A 245 1.04 17.72 -11.85
CA VAL A 245 0.62 16.41 -12.37
C VAL A 245 1.62 15.36 -11.96
N PHE A 246 1.10 14.25 -11.46
CA PHE A 246 1.82 13.05 -11.08
C PHE A 246 1.38 11.89 -11.96
N MET A 247 2.30 11.03 -12.31
CA MET A 247 2.02 9.75 -12.94
C MET A 247 1.97 8.69 -11.86
N ALA A 248 0.79 8.15 -11.61
CA ALA A 248 0.58 7.02 -10.72
C ALA A 248 0.77 5.69 -11.47
N VAL A 249 0.76 4.59 -10.74
CA VAL A 249 0.78 3.24 -11.32
C VAL A 249 -0.32 3.07 -12.38
N ARG A 250 -0.14 2.11 -13.30
CA ARG A 250 -1.04 1.86 -14.44
C ARG A 250 -1.21 3.08 -15.37
N GLN A 251 -0.21 3.96 -15.43
CA GLN A 251 -0.18 5.15 -16.28
C GLN A 251 -1.32 6.15 -16.00
N GLN A 252 -1.82 6.19 -14.76
CA GLN A 252 -2.90 7.08 -14.37
C GLN A 252 -2.36 8.46 -14.00
N LYS A 253 -2.80 9.52 -14.69
CA LYS A 253 -2.49 10.89 -14.30
C LYS A 253 -3.32 11.30 -13.09
N ALA A 254 -2.67 11.87 -12.07
CA ALA A 254 -3.31 12.32 -10.84
C ALA A 254 -2.73 13.66 -10.38
N ARG A 255 -3.42 14.32 -9.46
CA ARG A 255 -2.99 15.57 -8.81
C ARG A 255 -2.98 15.40 -7.30
N ILE A 256 -2.12 16.13 -6.62
CA ILE A 256 -2.15 16.19 -5.16
C ILE A 256 -3.39 17.00 -4.73
N PHE A 257 -4.14 16.44 -3.77
CA PHE A 257 -5.31 17.11 -3.21
C PHE A 257 -4.90 18.43 -2.53
N PRO A 258 -5.63 19.56 -2.75
CA PRO A 258 -5.21 20.88 -2.29
C PRO A 258 -5.00 21.03 -0.78
N ALA A 259 -5.67 20.19 0.04
CA ALA A 259 -5.53 20.25 1.49
C ALA A 259 -4.30 19.47 2.02
N SER A 260 -3.59 18.72 1.17
CA SER A 260 -2.36 18.02 1.56
C SER A 260 -1.22 19.01 1.85
N THR A 261 -0.35 18.66 2.79
CA THR A 261 0.87 19.40 3.09
C THR A 261 1.82 19.44 1.89
N LEU A 262 1.76 18.40 1.03
CA LEU A 262 2.61 18.28 -0.16
C LEU A 262 2.10 19.03 -1.38
N HIS A 263 0.90 19.64 -1.34
CA HIS A 263 0.31 20.30 -2.52
C HIS A 263 1.22 21.36 -3.17
N LYS A 264 2.03 22.07 -2.38
CA LYS A 264 2.98 23.08 -2.86
C LYS A 264 4.44 22.60 -2.86
N SER A 265 4.69 21.34 -2.50
CA SER A 265 6.04 20.80 -2.45
C SER A 265 6.53 20.41 -3.86
N ASN A 266 7.85 20.42 -4.04
CA ASN A 266 8.47 19.96 -5.28
C ASN A 266 8.93 18.50 -5.15
N THR A 267 8.20 17.68 -4.40
CA THR A 267 8.54 16.28 -4.12
C THR A 267 8.45 15.43 -5.38
N PRO A 268 9.51 14.69 -5.75
CA PRO A 268 9.50 13.88 -6.97
C PRO A 268 8.65 12.60 -6.83
N TRP A 269 8.67 11.96 -5.66
CA TRP A 269 7.96 10.72 -5.39
C TRP A 269 7.05 10.84 -4.19
N VAL A 270 5.84 10.32 -4.33
CA VAL A 270 4.84 10.29 -3.25
C VAL A 270 4.18 8.92 -3.18
N MET A 271 3.76 8.54 -1.97
CA MET A 271 2.73 7.53 -1.77
C MET A 271 1.47 8.19 -1.24
N ALA A 272 0.30 7.66 -1.58
CA ALA A 272 -1.00 8.12 -1.12
C ALA A 272 -1.77 6.99 -0.44
N PHE A 273 -2.67 7.31 0.47
CA PHE A 273 -3.57 6.31 1.04
C PHE A 273 -4.70 5.96 0.08
N GLU A 274 -5.20 6.96 -0.65
CA GLU A 274 -6.31 6.79 -1.59
C GLU A 274 -6.16 7.67 -2.83
N MET A 275 -6.76 7.21 -3.92
CA MET A 275 -7.01 7.99 -5.14
C MET A 275 -8.52 8.19 -5.28
N VAL A 276 -8.94 9.44 -5.40
CA VAL A 276 -10.36 9.81 -5.53
C VAL A 276 -10.59 10.45 -6.88
N GLU A 277 -11.47 9.85 -7.66
CA GLU A 277 -11.90 10.40 -8.95
C GLU A 277 -13.11 11.32 -8.76
N THR A 278 -12.96 12.54 -9.25
CA THR A 278 -14.05 13.53 -9.32
C THR A 278 -14.06 14.08 -10.76
N SER A 279 -13.87 15.38 -10.98
CA SER A 279 -13.53 15.92 -12.31
C SER A 279 -12.11 15.55 -12.76
N GLN A 280 -11.25 15.21 -11.83
CA GLN A 280 -9.88 14.73 -12.00
C GLN A 280 -9.58 13.70 -10.91
N VAL A 281 -8.49 12.95 -11.08
CA VAL A 281 -8.01 12.02 -10.05
C VAL A 281 -7.14 12.78 -9.06
N TYR A 282 -7.48 12.67 -7.78
CA TYR A 282 -6.72 13.27 -6.69
C TYR A 282 -6.10 12.22 -5.77
N LEU A 283 -4.84 12.42 -5.46
CA LEU A 283 -4.11 11.69 -4.42
C LEU A 283 -4.39 12.36 -3.07
N ARG A 284 -4.79 11.58 -2.06
CA ARG A 284 -5.13 12.08 -0.72
C ARG A 284 -4.36 11.32 0.35
N THR A 285 -4.05 12.04 1.44
CA THR A 285 -3.25 11.55 2.56
C THR A 285 -1.91 11.01 2.08
N LEU A 286 -1.01 11.93 1.77
CA LEU A 286 0.25 11.64 1.09
C LEU A 286 1.46 11.69 2.02
N ALA A 287 2.51 11.01 1.60
CA ALA A 287 3.86 11.21 2.11
C ALA A 287 4.88 11.23 0.98
N LYS A 288 5.95 12.00 1.18
CA LYS A 288 7.16 11.91 0.38
C LYS A 288 7.83 10.56 0.62
N ILE A 289 8.28 9.92 -0.45
CA ILE A 289 9.03 8.67 -0.41
C ILE A 289 10.26 8.74 -1.31
N GLU A 290 11.17 7.79 -1.13
CA GLU A 290 12.34 7.65 -1.99
C GLU A 290 12.18 6.39 -2.87
N PRO A 291 12.66 6.44 -4.15
CA PRO A 291 12.52 5.31 -5.08
C PRO A 291 13.16 4.02 -4.57
N GLU A 292 14.24 4.12 -3.80
CA GLU A 292 14.92 2.96 -3.19
C GLU A 292 13.98 2.18 -2.24
N TRP A 293 13.09 2.89 -1.53
CA TRP A 293 12.11 2.22 -0.66
C TRP A 293 11.09 1.43 -1.46
N ILE A 294 10.70 1.93 -2.65
CA ILE A 294 9.81 1.24 -3.57
C ILE A 294 10.48 -0.04 -4.07
N LEU A 295 11.75 0.05 -4.52
CA LEU A 295 12.52 -1.10 -5.01
C LEU A 295 12.63 -2.20 -3.95
N LEU A 296 12.89 -1.82 -2.69
CA LEU A 296 12.99 -2.77 -1.57
C LEU A 296 11.64 -3.38 -1.19
N ALA A 297 10.56 -2.59 -1.19
CA ALA A 297 9.24 -3.05 -0.78
C ALA A 297 8.55 -3.92 -1.84
N ALA A 298 8.78 -3.62 -3.12
CA ALA A 298 8.14 -4.31 -4.24
C ALA A 298 8.76 -5.69 -4.54
N GLY A 299 10.07 -5.87 -4.32
CA GLY A 299 10.73 -7.17 -4.50
C GLY A 299 10.41 -7.85 -5.84
N ASP A 300 9.83 -9.04 -5.78
CA ASP A 300 9.49 -9.85 -6.98
C ASP A 300 8.38 -9.25 -7.86
N LEU A 301 7.70 -8.18 -7.41
CA LEU A 301 6.70 -7.46 -8.22
C LEU A 301 7.32 -6.54 -9.27
N LEU A 302 8.63 -6.27 -9.16
CA LEU A 302 9.36 -5.43 -10.10
C LEU A 302 9.48 -6.11 -11.46
N LYS A 303 9.33 -5.32 -12.53
CA LYS A 303 9.61 -5.75 -13.89
C LYS A 303 10.90 -5.11 -14.37
N HIS A 304 11.77 -5.94 -14.92
CA HIS A 304 13.05 -5.56 -15.47
C HIS A 304 13.00 -5.59 -16.99
N HIS A 305 13.49 -4.55 -17.63
CA HIS A 305 13.67 -4.47 -19.08
C HIS A 305 15.11 -4.09 -19.39
N TYR A 306 15.85 -5.06 -19.97
CA TYR A 306 17.25 -4.89 -20.30
C TYR A 306 17.40 -4.38 -21.73
N PHE A 307 18.23 -3.34 -21.93
CA PHE A 307 18.40 -2.72 -23.25
C PHE A 307 19.81 -2.17 -23.46
N GLU A 308 20.16 -1.90 -24.71
CA GLU A 308 21.45 -1.37 -25.16
C GLU A 308 22.66 -2.16 -24.60
N PRO A 309 22.73 -3.51 -24.77
CA PRO A 309 23.92 -4.23 -24.37
C PRO A 309 25.12 -3.84 -25.27
N HIS A 310 26.26 -3.53 -24.66
CA HIS A 310 27.47 -3.05 -25.36
C HIS A 310 28.75 -3.45 -24.63
N TRP A 311 29.83 -3.68 -25.40
CA TRP A 311 31.13 -3.95 -24.82
C TRP A 311 31.75 -2.68 -24.20
N SER A 312 32.19 -2.78 -22.98
CA SER A 312 32.89 -1.70 -22.27
C SER A 312 34.38 -2.00 -22.14
N LYS A 313 35.18 -1.44 -23.05
CA LYS A 313 36.64 -1.59 -23.01
C LYS A 313 37.27 -1.19 -21.66
N LYS A 314 36.70 -0.16 -21.01
CA LYS A 314 37.20 0.34 -19.71
C LYS A 314 36.91 -0.64 -18.57
N ALA A 315 35.78 -1.31 -18.59
CA ALA A 315 35.33 -2.24 -17.55
C ALA A 315 35.74 -3.69 -17.84
N GLY A 316 36.07 -4.04 -19.11
CA GLY A 316 36.35 -5.40 -19.53
C GLY A 316 35.14 -6.34 -19.44
N ILE A 317 33.94 -5.81 -19.56
CA ILE A 317 32.68 -6.57 -19.46
C ILE A 317 31.63 -6.02 -20.45
N VAL A 318 30.64 -6.83 -20.75
CA VAL A 318 29.46 -6.35 -21.49
C VAL A 318 28.50 -5.71 -20.50
N ASN A 319 28.27 -4.41 -20.66
CA ASN A 319 27.30 -3.64 -19.91
C ASN A 319 25.97 -3.60 -20.65
N ALA A 320 24.89 -3.43 -19.90
CA ALA A 320 23.58 -3.06 -20.40
C ALA A 320 22.90 -2.11 -19.41
N TYR A 321 21.76 -1.62 -19.78
CA TYR A 321 20.90 -0.86 -18.88
C TYR A 321 19.69 -1.67 -18.49
N ASP A 322 19.28 -1.54 -17.22
CA ASP A 322 18.09 -2.13 -16.64
C ASP A 322 17.09 -1.02 -16.36
N GLN A 323 15.95 -1.03 -17.01
CA GLN A 323 14.80 -0.21 -16.67
C GLN A 323 13.91 -0.99 -15.74
N ILE A 324 13.70 -0.46 -14.53
CA ILE A 324 12.90 -1.10 -13.50
C ILE A 324 11.55 -0.40 -13.39
N SER A 325 10.48 -1.17 -13.45
CA SER A 325 9.11 -0.65 -13.32
C SER A 325 8.26 -1.45 -12.35
N LEU A 326 7.27 -0.78 -11.76
CA LEU A 326 6.26 -1.38 -10.90
C LEU A 326 4.87 -1.01 -11.43
N PHE A 327 4.05 -1.99 -11.77
CA PHE A 327 2.70 -1.82 -12.32
C PHE A 327 2.63 -0.79 -13.48
N GLY A 328 3.67 -0.78 -14.33
CA GLY A 328 3.78 0.12 -15.48
C GLY A 328 4.32 1.52 -15.15
N LEU A 329 4.63 1.83 -13.90
CA LEU A 329 5.33 3.04 -13.50
C LEU A 329 6.83 2.79 -13.49
N ILE A 330 7.61 3.59 -14.21
CA ILE A 330 9.07 3.48 -14.24
C ILE A 330 9.62 4.05 -12.94
N ILE A 331 10.32 3.21 -12.16
CA ILE A 331 10.95 3.61 -10.90
C ILE A 331 12.40 4.02 -11.14
N GLU A 332 13.13 3.20 -11.90
CA GLU A 332 14.52 3.44 -12.28
C GLU A 332 14.63 3.34 -13.81
N PRO A 333 14.86 4.45 -14.53
CA PRO A 333 14.82 4.45 -15.98
C PRO A 333 16.05 3.82 -16.65
N LYS A 334 17.24 3.89 -16.00
CA LYS A 334 18.49 3.50 -16.67
C LYS A 334 19.57 3.14 -15.64
N ARG A 335 19.49 1.95 -15.05
CA ARG A 335 20.48 1.45 -14.10
C ARG A 335 21.55 0.64 -14.87
N PRO A 336 22.84 1.01 -14.79
CA PRO A 336 23.89 0.22 -15.45
C PRO A 336 24.08 -1.12 -14.73
N ILE A 337 24.19 -2.20 -15.52
CA ILE A 337 24.39 -3.57 -15.05
C ILE A 337 25.43 -4.31 -15.86
N ASN A 338 26.04 -5.37 -15.27
CA ASN A 338 26.79 -6.36 -16.02
C ASN A 338 25.83 -7.33 -16.71
N TYR A 339 25.80 -7.33 -18.04
CA TYR A 339 24.86 -8.10 -18.85
C TYR A 339 25.13 -9.61 -18.82
N GLU A 340 26.36 -10.05 -18.52
CA GLU A 340 26.69 -11.47 -18.35
C GLU A 340 25.87 -12.17 -17.26
N LYS A 341 25.42 -11.39 -16.25
CA LYS A 341 24.56 -11.90 -15.16
C LYS A 341 23.10 -12.12 -15.59
N VAL A 342 22.73 -11.58 -16.72
CA VAL A 342 21.37 -11.63 -17.28
C VAL A 342 21.28 -12.65 -18.40
N ASP A 343 22.19 -12.53 -19.38
CA ASP A 343 22.26 -13.39 -20.57
C ASP A 343 23.72 -13.60 -20.95
N GLN A 344 24.30 -14.67 -20.43
CA GLN A 344 25.70 -15.01 -20.66
C GLN A 344 26.01 -15.35 -22.13
N PRO A 345 25.17 -16.14 -22.84
CA PRO A 345 25.40 -16.41 -24.27
C PRO A 345 25.41 -15.15 -25.13
N ALA A 346 24.39 -14.27 -24.96
CA ALA A 346 24.33 -13.02 -25.72
C ALA A 346 25.48 -12.06 -25.36
N ALA A 347 25.90 -12.00 -24.10
CA ALA A 347 27.07 -11.22 -23.69
C ALA A 347 28.37 -11.73 -24.36
N HIS A 348 28.53 -13.06 -24.48
CA HIS A 348 29.69 -13.65 -25.14
C HIS A 348 29.71 -13.33 -26.65
N GLU A 349 28.60 -13.36 -27.33
CA GLU A 349 28.49 -12.97 -28.75
C GLU A 349 28.88 -11.50 -28.94
N ILE A 350 28.43 -10.60 -28.09
CA ILE A 350 28.77 -9.17 -28.14
C ILE A 350 30.28 -8.99 -27.94
N PHE A 351 30.85 -9.67 -26.94
CA PHE A 351 32.30 -9.62 -26.68
C PHE A 351 33.16 -10.09 -27.87
N LEU A 352 32.71 -11.11 -28.62
CA LEU A 352 33.42 -11.62 -29.80
C LEU A 352 33.31 -10.71 -31.03
N ARG A 353 32.23 -9.91 -31.09
CA ARG A 353 31.95 -9.03 -32.26
C ARG A 353 32.65 -7.68 -32.14
N ASP A 354 32.82 -7.11 -30.92
CA ASP A 354 33.33 -5.76 -30.61
C ASP A 354 34.78 -5.79 -30.10
#